data_6b7d3eba4c2626af7efa1a4ed1a7a932
#
_entry.id   6b7d3eba4c2626af7efa1a4ed1a7a932
#
_cell.length_a   1.000
_cell.length_b   1.000
_cell.length_c   1.000
_cell.angle_alpha   90.00
_cell.angle_beta   90.00
_cell.angle_gamma   90.00
#
_symmetry.space_group_name_H-M   'P 1'
#
loop_
_entity.id
_entity.type
_entity.pdbx_description
1 polymer ?
#
loop_
_entity_poly.entity_id
_entity_poly.type
_entity_poly.pdbx_seq_one_letter_code
_entity_poly.pdbx_strand_id
1 'polypeptide(L)'
;MDLIGETETKRQVPPMLQKVLHYDIQITKKFVDTALKVTALRSIRNQSKLFEISCHGIVWLAGWLTFIWLFNNKELYQLQVNMLIALILDIVIIAAIKASVRRRRPVPMNKLLEVGPDKYSFPSGHTSRAVLIAFTLMYLDPVSIIFYPPLLAWVTTVSLSRILAERHYILDVLGGIGVGVVEGFLMWLIWFSQSTSASILNTLTDEKIDGGEYHV
;
A
#
# COMPACT_ATOMS: atom_id res chain seq x y z
N MET A 1 -27.47 -30.51 -19.39
CA MET A 1 -27.23 -30.37 -17.95
C MET A 1 -26.58 -29.00 -17.79
N ASP A 2 -27.46 -27.98 -17.74
CA ASP A 2 -27.07 -26.56 -17.84
C ASP A 2 -26.46 -26.12 -16.53
N LEU A 3 -25.17 -25.78 -16.58
CA LEU A 3 -24.48 -25.18 -15.48
C LEU A 3 -25.03 -23.74 -15.31
N ILE A 4 -25.74 -23.56 -14.22
CA ILE A 4 -26.38 -22.34 -13.77
C ILE A 4 -25.33 -21.22 -13.77
N GLY A 5 -25.44 -20.31 -14.75
CA GLY A 5 -24.69 -19.06 -14.75
C GLY A 5 -25.13 -18.25 -13.54
N GLU A 6 -24.26 -18.10 -12.56
CA GLU A 6 -24.42 -17.13 -11.48
C GLU A 6 -24.56 -15.73 -12.10
N THR A 7 -25.78 -15.26 -12.21
CA THR A 7 -26.07 -13.85 -12.51
C THR A 7 -25.59 -13.05 -11.32
N GLU A 8 -24.35 -12.53 -11.41
CA GLU A 8 -23.89 -11.49 -10.47
C GLU A 8 -24.94 -10.38 -10.47
N THR A 9 -25.75 -10.32 -9.43
CA THR A 9 -26.73 -9.26 -9.22
C THR A 9 -25.96 -7.93 -9.22
N LYS A 10 -26.15 -7.14 -10.29
CA LYS A 10 -25.54 -5.80 -10.42
C LYS A 10 -25.99 -4.97 -9.24
N ARG A 11 -25.06 -4.68 -8.32
CA ARG A 11 -25.31 -3.84 -7.15
C ARG A 11 -25.79 -2.48 -7.62
N GLN A 12 -26.98 -2.05 -7.18
CA GLN A 12 -27.50 -0.73 -7.52
C GLN A 12 -26.68 0.34 -6.79
N VAL A 13 -26.01 1.17 -7.55
CA VAL A 13 -25.23 2.30 -7.04
C VAL A 13 -26.14 3.52 -6.97
N PRO A 14 -26.17 4.30 -5.86
CA PRO A 14 -26.98 5.51 -5.77
C PRO A 14 -26.71 6.47 -6.95
N PRO A 15 -27.75 7.17 -7.50
CA PRO A 15 -27.60 8.00 -8.70
C PRO A 15 -26.54 9.10 -8.58
N MET A 16 -26.40 9.66 -7.38
CA MET A 16 -25.40 10.69 -7.10
C MET A 16 -23.97 10.14 -7.21
N LEU A 17 -23.73 8.95 -6.65
CA LEU A 17 -22.44 8.27 -6.73
C LEU A 17 -22.13 7.82 -8.17
N GLN A 18 -23.16 7.40 -8.93
CA GLN A 18 -22.97 7.08 -10.36
C GLN A 18 -22.45 8.28 -11.15
N LYS A 19 -22.99 9.49 -10.90
CA LYS A 19 -22.52 10.72 -11.54
C LYS A 19 -21.07 11.01 -11.19
N VAL A 20 -20.70 10.94 -9.91
CA VAL A 20 -19.33 11.18 -9.43
C VAL A 20 -18.36 10.19 -10.09
N LEU A 21 -18.69 8.90 -10.11
CA LEU A 21 -17.86 7.88 -10.75
C LEU A 21 -17.73 8.09 -12.26
N HIS A 22 -18.80 8.54 -12.92
CA HIS A 22 -18.77 8.86 -14.35
C HIS A 22 -17.82 10.04 -14.65
N TYR A 23 -17.90 11.12 -13.86
CA TYR A 23 -16.98 12.26 -13.98
C TYR A 23 -15.53 11.84 -13.72
N ASP A 24 -15.27 11.01 -12.70
CA ASP A 24 -13.93 10.51 -12.40
C ASP A 24 -13.34 9.72 -13.58
N ILE A 25 -14.14 8.88 -14.23
CA ILE A 25 -13.71 8.16 -15.44
C ILE A 25 -13.32 9.13 -16.56
N GLN A 26 -14.14 10.15 -16.82
CA GLN A 26 -13.88 11.14 -17.88
C GLN A 26 -12.65 11.98 -17.60
N ILE A 27 -12.53 12.49 -16.36
CA ILE A 27 -11.41 13.32 -15.93
C ILE A 27 -10.11 12.51 -15.96
N THR A 28 -10.14 11.27 -15.46
CA THR A 28 -8.98 10.37 -15.48
C THR A 28 -8.50 10.14 -16.91
N LYS A 29 -9.42 9.81 -17.84
CA LYS A 29 -9.07 9.60 -19.24
C LYS A 29 -8.45 10.84 -19.86
N LYS A 30 -9.10 12.01 -19.71
CA LYS A 30 -8.58 13.28 -20.22
C LYS A 30 -7.22 13.63 -19.63
N PHE A 31 -7.02 13.36 -18.33
CA PHE A 31 -5.74 13.55 -17.64
C PHE A 31 -4.65 12.66 -18.27
N VAL A 32 -4.90 11.36 -18.41
CA VAL A 32 -3.94 10.41 -19.02
C VAL A 32 -3.60 10.82 -20.44
N ASP A 33 -4.58 11.12 -21.28
CA ASP A 33 -4.38 11.53 -22.68
C ASP A 33 -3.53 12.82 -22.78
N THR A 34 -3.71 13.76 -21.86
CA THR A 34 -2.95 15.00 -21.82
C THR A 34 -1.55 14.79 -21.23
N ALA A 35 -1.45 14.06 -20.12
CA ALA A 35 -0.20 13.79 -19.42
C ALA A 35 0.80 13.01 -20.28
N LEU A 36 0.33 12.08 -21.10
CA LEU A 36 1.19 11.28 -21.99
C LEU A 36 1.80 12.07 -23.16
N LYS A 37 1.37 13.31 -23.38
CA LYS A 37 2.05 14.24 -24.30
C LYS A 37 3.37 14.76 -23.74
N VAL A 38 3.52 14.76 -22.39
CA VAL A 38 4.73 15.17 -21.69
C VAL A 38 5.70 13.99 -21.58
N THR A 39 6.92 14.16 -22.10
CA THR A 39 7.93 13.09 -22.19
C THR A 39 8.26 12.49 -20.80
N ALA A 40 8.40 13.33 -19.77
CA ALA A 40 8.68 12.85 -18.41
C ALA A 40 7.56 11.93 -17.87
N LEU A 41 6.29 12.29 -18.07
CA LEU A 41 5.16 11.48 -17.62
C LEU A 41 4.99 10.20 -18.44
N ARG A 42 5.32 10.23 -19.72
CA ARG A 42 5.39 9.03 -20.57
C ARG A 42 6.47 8.07 -20.07
N SER A 43 7.62 8.59 -19.62
CA SER A 43 8.68 7.78 -19.01
C SER A 43 8.20 7.07 -17.74
N ILE A 44 7.45 7.76 -16.87
CA ILE A 44 6.83 7.15 -15.67
C ILE A 44 5.88 6.00 -16.06
N ARG A 45 5.06 6.16 -17.11
CA ARG A 45 4.21 5.08 -17.62
C ARG A 45 5.02 3.89 -18.10
N ASN A 46 6.09 4.12 -18.86
CA ASN A 46 6.94 3.05 -19.39
C ASN A 46 7.64 2.26 -18.26
N GLN A 47 7.97 2.93 -17.16
CA GLN A 47 8.60 2.34 -15.98
C GLN A 47 7.59 1.92 -14.89
N SER A 48 6.29 1.91 -15.21
CA SER A 48 5.22 1.63 -14.23
C SER A 48 5.39 0.31 -13.48
N LYS A 49 6.00 -0.71 -14.10
CA LYS A 49 6.31 -2.00 -13.44
C LYS A 49 7.33 -1.85 -12.31
N LEU A 50 8.34 -0.98 -12.46
CA LEU A 50 9.32 -0.72 -11.39
C LEU A 50 8.64 -0.07 -10.19
N PHE A 51 7.79 0.94 -10.44
CA PHE A 51 7.00 1.59 -9.37
C PHE A 51 5.97 0.65 -8.76
N GLU A 52 5.44 -0.30 -9.52
CA GLU A 52 4.57 -1.35 -9.01
C GLU A 52 5.32 -2.26 -8.04
N ILE A 53 6.48 -2.76 -8.43
CA ILE A 53 7.32 -3.63 -7.60
C ILE A 53 7.81 -2.87 -6.36
N SER A 54 8.27 -1.61 -6.51
CA SER A 54 8.79 -0.78 -5.41
C SER A 54 7.78 -0.54 -4.28
N CYS A 55 6.49 -0.76 -4.52
CA CYS A 55 5.43 -0.58 -3.53
C CYS A 55 4.48 -1.79 -3.44
N HIS A 56 4.92 -2.97 -3.92
CA HIS A 56 4.12 -4.19 -3.84
C HIS A 56 4.11 -4.76 -2.42
N GLY A 57 2.91 -5.13 -1.89
CA GLY A 57 2.76 -5.56 -0.50
C GLY A 57 3.62 -6.76 -0.12
N ILE A 58 3.64 -7.80 -0.95
CA ILE A 58 4.44 -9.02 -0.71
C ILE A 58 5.93 -8.68 -0.72
N VAL A 59 6.38 -7.82 -1.65
CA VAL A 59 7.79 -7.39 -1.74
C VAL A 59 8.20 -6.62 -0.48
N TRP A 60 7.33 -5.73 0.01
CA TRP A 60 7.59 -5.00 1.26
C TRP A 60 7.60 -5.92 2.48
N LEU A 61 6.65 -6.85 2.60
CA LEU A 61 6.65 -7.81 3.72
C LEU A 61 7.89 -8.70 3.70
N ALA A 62 8.22 -9.28 2.55
CA ALA A 62 9.39 -10.14 2.43
C ALA A 62 10.70 -9.36 2.68
N GLY A 63 10.83 -8.17 2.08
CA GLY A 63 11.98 -7.30 2.30
C GLY A 63 12.11 -6.84 3.75
N TRP A 64 10.97 -6.52 4.41
CA TRP A 64 10.98 -6.08 5.80
C TRP A 64 11.31 -7.22 6.77
N LEU A 65 10.79 -8.43 6.55
CA LEU A 65 11.19 -9.62 7.31
C LEU A 65 12.67 -9.94 7.12
N THR A 66 13.17 -9.82 5.88
CA THR A 66 14.61 -9.96 5.61
C THR A 66 15.42 -8.88 6.32
N PHE A 67 14.95 -7.64 6.36
CA PHE A 67 15.59 -6.54 7.08
C PHE A 67 15.65 -6.82 8.60
N ILE A 68 14.56 -7.29 9.20
CA ILE A 68 14.52 -7.70 10.61
C ILE A 68 15.54 -8.80 10.89
N TRP A 69 15.62 -9.82 10.02
CA TRP A 69 16.52 -10.95 10.18
C TRP A 69 17.99 -10.56 10.02
N LEU A 70 18.33 -9.68 9.06
CA LEU A 70 19.70 -9.26 8.79
C LEU A 70 20.23 -8.24 9.80
N PHE A 71 19.37 -7.35 10.30
CA PHE A 71 19.75 -6.24 11.17
C PHE A 71 19.17 -6.45 12.58
N ASN A 72 19.77 -7.38 13.31
CA ASN A 72 19.48 -7.62 14.73
C ASN A 72 20.16 -6.52 15.59
N ASN A 73 19.58 -5.31 15.55
CA ASN A 73 20.03 -4.15 16.30
C ASN A 73 18.92 -3.64 17.21
N LYS A 74 19.18 -3.60 18.52
CA LYS A 74 18.23 -3.16 19.53
C LYS A 74 17.67 -1.76 19.26
N GLU A 75 18.44 -0.86 18.69
CA GLU A 75 17.98 0.50 18.33
C GLU A 75 16.92 0.50 17.23
N LEU A 76 16.89 -0.52 16.37
CA LEU A 76 15.96 -0.63 15.26
C LEU A 76 14.68 -1.40 15.60
N TYR A 77 14.62 -2.08 16.73
CA TYR A 77 13.50 -2.97 17.08
C TYR A 77 12.16 -2.25 17.09
N GLN A 78 12.11 -1.00 17.55
CA GLN A 78 10.89 -0.21 17.55
C GLN A 78 10.36 0.02 16.13
N LEU A 79 11.22 0.47 15.23
CA LEU A 79 10.86 0.66 13.82
C LEU A 79 10.51 -0.68 13.16
N GLN A 80 11.29 -1.72 13.41
CA GLN A 80 11.10 -3.04 12.79
C GLN A 80 9.73 -3.63 13.10
N VAL A 81 9.33 -3.65 14.36
CA VAL A 81 8.05 -4.22 14.80
C VAL A 81 6.89 -3.35 14.33
N ASN A 82 6.96 -2.04 14.56
CA ASN A 82 5.85 -1.15 14.21
C ASN A 82 5.62 -1.07 12.70
N MET A 83 6.67 -1.02 11.89
CA MET A 83 6.52 -1.03 10.44
C MET A 83 5.98 -2.37 9.92
N LEU A 84 6.36 -3.50 10.50
CA LEU A 84 5.79 -4.80 10.14
C LEU A 84 4.28 -4.82 10.40
N ILE A 85 3.86 -4.34 11.57
CA ILE A 85 2.44 -4.23 11.93
C ILE A 85 1.71 -3.28 10.96
N ALA A 86 2.31 -2.13 10.64
CA ALA A 86 1.76 -1.16 9.70
C ALA A 86 1.54 -1.78 8.31
N LEU A 87 2.50 -2.54 7.79
CA LEU A 87 2.39 -3.22 6.49
C LEU A 87 1.30 -4.29 6.48
N ILE A 88 1.17 -5.06 7.56
CA ILE A 88 0.10 -6.07 7.69
C ILE A 88 -1.26 -5.38 7.78
N LEU A 89 -1.37 -4.31 8.57
CA LEU A 89 -2.58 -3.53 8.73
C LEU A 89 -3.06 -2.96 7.39
N ASP A 90 -2.16 -2.33 6.61
CA ASP A 90 -2.46 -1.80 5.27
C ASP A 90 -3.00 -2.90 4.34
N ILE A 91 -2.38 -4.08 4.31
CA ILE A 91 -2.85 -5.17 3.46
C ILE A 91 -4.26 -5.60 3.84
N VAL A 92 -4.55 -5.74 5.14
CA VAL A 92 -5.86 -6.17 5.65
C VAL A 92 -6.93 -5.10 5.36
N ILE A 93 -6.65 -3.84 5.68
CA ILE A 93 -7.60 -2.73 5.48
C ILE A 93 -7.90 -2.55 3.99
N ILE A 94 -6.87 -2.52 3.14
CA ILE A 94 -7.03 -2.40 1.69
C ILE A 94 -7.85 -3.57 1.13
N ALA A 95 -7.56 -4.80 1.55
CA ALA A 95 -8.30 -5.97 1.10
C ALA A 95 -9.78 -5.90 1.53
N ALA A 96 -10.07 -5.48 2.75
CA ALA A 96 -11.42 -5.33 3.28
C ALA A 96 -12.21 -4.25 2.52
N ILE A 97 -11.61 -3.07 2.29
CA ILE A 97 -12.28 -1.99 1.55
C ILE A 97 -12.52 -2.40 0.09
N LYS A 98 -11.54 -3.03 -0.57
CA LYS A 98 -11.69 -3.54 -1.94
C LYS A 98 -12.82 -4.56 -2.05
N ALA A 99 -12.88 -5.53 -1.13
CA ALA A 99 -13.94 -6.54 -1.08
C ALA A 99 -15.34 -5.92 -0.86
N SER A 100 -15.42 -4.81 -0.14
CA SER A 100 -16.66 -4.09 0.15
C SER A 100 -17.11 -3.21 -1.02
N VAL A 101 -16.20 -2.40 -1.59
CA VAL A 101 -16.52 -1.41 -2.65
C VAL A 101 -16.65 -2.04 -4.03
N ARG A 102 -15.80 -2.99 -4.38
CA ARG A 102 -15.82 -3.77 -5.63
C ARG A 102 -15.82 -2.93 -6.92
N ARG A 103 -15.14 -1.79 -6.93
CA ARG A 103 -15.01 -0.96 -8.13
C ARG A 103 -14.14 -1.65 -9.18
N ARG A 104 -14.59 -1.71 -10.43
CA ARG A 104 -13.82 -2.29 -11.56
C ARG A 104 -12.68 -1.35 -11.98
N ARG A 105 -11.56 -1.92 -12.44
CA ARG A 105 -10.41 -1.17 -12.95
C ARG A 105 -10.69 -0.56 -14.33
N PRO A 106 -9.97 0.55 -14.72
CA PRO A 106 -10.02 1.09 -16.08
C PRO A 106 -9.67 0.05 -17.14
N VAL A 107 -8.55 -0.66 -16.96
CA VAL A 107 -8.13 -1.78 -17.82
C VAL A 107 -8.10 -3.04 -16.95
N PRO A 108 -8.81 -4.12 -17.33
CA PRO A 108 -8.78 -5.40 -16.63
C PRO A 108 -7.35 -5.96 -16.58
N MET A 109 -7.00 -6.62 -15.49
CA MET A 109 -5.75 -7.37 -15.40
C MET A 109 -5.88 -8.71 -16.15
N ASN A 110 -4.72 -9.33 -16.41
CA ASN A 110 -4.72 -10.67 -16.98
C ASN A 110 -5.39 -11.65 -15.99
N LYS A 111 -6.35 -12.48 -16.45
CA LYS A 111 -7.17 -13.38 -15.60
C LYS A 111 -6.34 -14.26 -14.65
N LEU A 112 -5.11 -14.61 -15.05
CA LEU A 112 -4.18 -15.40 -14.22
C LEU A 112 -3.64 -14.64 -13.00
N LEU A 113 -3.69 -13.30 -13.03
CA LEU A 113 -3.19 -12.42 -11.95
C LEU A 113 -4.33 -11.78 -11.14
N GLU A 114 -5.59 -12.02 -11.53
CA GLU A 114 -6.79 -11.53 -10.83
C GLU A 114 -7.13 -12.45 -9.66
N VAL A 115 -6.32 -12.45 -8.61
CA VAL A 115 -6.58 -13.24 -7.41
C VAL A 115 -7.20 -12.37 -6.33
N GLY A 116 -8.36 -12.80 -5.82
CA GLY A 116 -9.01 -12.19 -4.65
C GLY A 116 -9.38 -10.70 -4.81
N PRO A 117 -9.17 -9.87 -3.78
CA PRO A 117 -9.55 -8.45 -3.78
C PRO A 117 -8.78 -7.59 -4.78
N ASP A 118 -7.64 -8.05 -5.30
CA ASP A 118 -6.79 -7.27 -6.21
C ASP A 118 -7.40 -7.03 -7.60
N LYS A 119 -8.47 -7.73 -7.95
CA LYS A 119 -9.28 -7.44 -9.15
C LYS A 119 -9.97 -6.07 -9.08
N TYR A 120 -10.14 -5.49 -7.90
CA TYR A 120 -10.82 -4.22 -7.70
C TYR A 120 -9.86 -3.04 -7.69
N SER A 121 -10.39 -1.86 -8.10
CA SER A 121 -9.57 -0.66 -8.25
C SER A 121 -9.52 0.20 -6.97
N PHE A 122 -10.64 0.33 -6.24
CA PHE A 122 -10.72 1.23 -5.09
C PHE A 122 -10.50 0.52 -3.76
N PRO A 123 -9.69 1.09 -2.89
CA PRO A 123 -8.72 2.15 -3.10
C PRO A 123 -7.39 1.62 -3.69
N SER A 124 -6.47 2.54 -4.08
CA SER A 124 -5.15 2.16 -4.56
C SER A 124 -4.24 1.72 -3.40
N GLY A 125 -3.98 0.41 -3.28
CA GLY A 125 -3.12 -0.13 -2.22
C GLY A 125 -1.65 0.24 -2.36
N HIS A 126 -1.14 0.47 -3.57
CA HIS A 126 0.23 0.99 -3.76
C HIS A 126 0.36 2.41 -3.22
N THR A 127 -0.63 3.25 -3.48
CA THR A 127 -0.65 4.63 -2.97
C THR A 127 -0.80 4.65 -1.45
N SER A 128 -1.73 3.86 -0.88
CA SER A 128 -1.92 3.75 0.57
C SER A 128 -0.62 3.37 1.27
N ARG A 129 0.02 2.31 0.81
CA ARG A 129 1.29 1.83 1.38
C ARG A 129 2.42 2.85 1.26
N ALA A 130 2.57 3.49 0.10
CA ALA A 130 3.58 4.52 -0.09
C ALA A 130 3.40 5.69 0.90
N VAL A 131 2.15 6.14 1.09
CA VAL A 131 1.79 7.20 2.03
C VAL A 131 2.03 6.76 3.48
N LEU A 132 1.61 5.55 3.87
CA LEU A 132 1.82 5.00 5.21
C LEU A 132 3.31 4.92 5.56
N ILE A 133 4.13 4.40 4.65
CA ILE A 133 5.59 4.31 4.83
C ILE A 133 6.19 5.70 4.98
N ALA A 134 5.82 6.64 4.10
CA ALA A 134 6.30 8.01 4.19
C ALA A 134 5.84 8.67 5.51
N PHE A 135 4.60 8.48 5.92
CA PHE A 135 4.08 8.98 7.19
C PHE A 135 4.90 8.41 8.37
N THR A 136 5.16 7.11 8.38
CA THR A 136 5.96 6.47 9.43
C THR A 136 7.36 7.07 9.49
N LEU A 137 8.06 7.17 8.37
CA LEU A 137 9.44 7.66 8.32
C LEU A 137 9.59 9.18 8.45
N MET A 138 8.51 9.94 8.37
CA MET A 138 8.53 11.39 8.53
C MET A 138 8.00 11.84 9.90
N TYR A 139 7.11 11.07 10.55
CA TYR A 139 6.40 11.51 11.75
C TYR A 139 6.50 10.54 12.93
N LEU A 140 6.52 9.22 12.72
CA LEU A 140 6.49 8.23 13.81
C LEU A 140 7.90 7.79 14.22
N ASP A 141 8.77 7.56 13.26
CA ASP A 141 10.20 7.27 13.45
C ASP A 141 10.99 8.12 12.44
N PRO A 142 11.20 9.42 12.76
CA PRO A 142 11.66 10.38 11.78
C PRO A 142 13.09 10.11 11.31
N VAL A 143 13.28 9.88 10.01
CA VAL A 143 14.58 9.89 9.37
C VAL A 143 15.09 11.33 9.18
N SER A 144 16.37 11.49 8.83
CA SER A 144 16.91 12.82 8.53
C SER A 144 16.06 13.54 7.46
N ILE A 145 15.82 14.85 7.67
CA ILE A 145 14.98 15.70 6.80
C ILE A 145 15.44 15.69 5.33
N ILE A 146 16.70 15.36 5.06
CA ILE A 146 17.25 15.23 3.70
C ILE A 146 16.55 14.13 2.90
N PHE A 147 15.94 13.13 3.57
CA PHE A 147 15.19 12.04 2.92
C PHE A 147 13.74 12.40 2.65
N TYR A 148 13.20 13.49 3.17
CA TYR A 148 11.79 13.88 2.96
C TYR A 148 11.48 14.18 1.49
N PRO A 149 12.28 15.00 0.75
CA PRO A 149 12.01 15.23 -0.66
C PRO A 149 12.01 13.94 -1.52
N PRO A 150 12.99 13.04 -1.42
CA PRO A 150 12.95 11.78 -2.17
C PRO A 150 11.78 10.86 -1.76
N LEU A 151 11.38 10.81 -0.48
CA LEU A 151 10.21 10.06 -0.04
C LEU A 151 8.93 10.60 -0.68
N LEU A 152 8.72 11.92 -0.64
CA LEU A 152 7.55 12.56 -1.26
C LEU A 152 7.55 12.40 -2.77
N ALA A 153 8.70 12.49 -3.42
CA ALA A 153 8.85 12.24 -4.84
C ALA A 153 8.48 10.78 -5.19
N TRP A 154 8.92 9.81 -4.37
CA TRP A 154 8.56 8.41 -4.54
C TRP A 154 7.05 8.18 -4.38
N VAL A 155 6.42 8.69 -3.32
CA VAL A 155 4.96 8.61 -3.11
C VAL A 155 4.21 9.19 -4.31
N THR A 156 4.61 10.37 -4.77
CA THR A 156 3.98 11.06 -5.91
C THR A 156 4.15 10.24 -7.19
N THR A 157 5.34 9.73 -7.45
CA THR A 157 5.64 8.97 -8.67
C THR A 157 4.93 7.62 -8.68
N VAL A 158 4.90 6.91 -7.56
CA VAL A 158 4.10 5.68 -7.39
C VAL A 158 2.63 5.98 -7.69
N SER A 159 2.06 6.99 -7.06
CA SER A 159 0.65 7.37 -7.22
C SER A 159 0.31 7.73 -8.67
N LEU A 160 1.11 8.58 -9.30
CA LEU A 160 0.96 8.94 -10.71
C LEU A 160 1.10 7.74 -11.64
N SER A 161 2.06 6.85 -11.36
CA SER A 161 2.27 5.65 -12.17
C SER A 161 1.02 4.76 -12.24
N ARG A 162 0.20 4.70 -11.18
CA ARG A 162 -1.04 3.91 -11.14
C ARG A 162 -2.12 4.48 -12.06
N ILE A 163 -2.21 5.82 -12.14
CA ILE A 163 -3.14 6.51 -13.04
C ILE A 163 -2.65 6.38 -14.49
N LEU A 164 -1.37 6.70 -14.73
CA LEU A 164 -0.79 6.67 -16.08
C LEU A 164 -0.76 5.27 -16.70
N ALA A 165 -0.62 4.22 -15.88
CA ALA A 165 -0.71 2.83 -16.31
C ALA A 165 -2.16 2.33 -16.45
N GLU A 166 -3.15 3.21 -16.25
CA GLU A 166 -4.60 2.90 -16.35
C GLU A 166 -5.02 1.75 -15.42
N ARG A 167 -4.34 1.59 -14.29
CA ARG A 167 -4.67 0.59 -13.25
C ARG A 167 -5.71 1.11 -12.27
N HIS A 168 -5.74 2.43 -12.06
CA HIS A 168 -6.59 3.13 -11.10
C HIS A 168 -7.12 4.42 -11.69
N TYR A 169 -8.31 4.83 -11.23
CA TYR A 169 -8.84 6.17 -11.46
C TYR A 169 -8.25 7.16 -10.45
N ILE A 170 -8.45 8.46 -10.70
CA ILE A 170 -7.96 9.52 -9.80
C ILE A 170 -8.55 9.36 -8.39
N LEU A 171 -9.85 9.08 -8.27
CA LEU A 171 -10.49 8.88 -6.96
C LEU A 171 -9.94 7.64 -6.22
N ASP A 172 -9.49 6.59 -6.93
CA ASP A 172 -8.88 5.44 -6.28
C ASP A 172 -7.56 5.80 -5.62
N VAL A 173 -6.79 6.68 -6.27
CA VAL A 173 -5.51 7.18 -5.77
C VAL A 173 -5.73 8.13 -4.59
N LEU A 174 -6.67 9.08 -4.71
CA LEU A 174 -7.04 9.97 -3.60
C LEU A 174 -7.58 9.17 -2.40
N GLY A 175 -8.40 8.14 -2.65
CA GLY A 175 -8.83 7.21 -1.62
C GLY A 175 -7.66 6.47 -0.97
N GLY A 176 -6.68 6.05 -1.76
CA GLY A 176 -5.45 5.43 -1.25
C GLY A 176 -4.63 6.38 -0.36
N ILE A 177 -4.48 7.66 -0.77
CA ILE A 177 -3.82 8.68 0.06
C ILE A 177 -4.57 8.83 1.41
N GLY A 178 -5.89 8.96 1.36
CA GLY A 178 -6.72 9.09 2.57
C GLY A 178 -6.57 7.89 3.51
N VAL A 179 -6.61 6.66 2.96
CA VAL A 179 -6.43 5.44 3.75
C VAL A 179 -5.03 5.41 4.38
N GLY A 180 -3.97 5.65 3.62
CA GLY A 180 -2.61 5.64 4.16
C GLY A 180 -2.36 6.68 5.26
N VAL A 181 -2.99 7.86 5.17
CA VAL A 181 -2.95 8.87 6.25
C VAL A 181 -3.71 8.37 7.49
N VAL A 182 -4.92 7.81 7.32
CA VAL A 182 -5.69 7.24 8.43
C VAL A 182 -4.93 6.10 9.11
N GLU A 183 -4.33 5.22 8.35
CA GLU A 183 -3.47 4.14 8.87
C GLU A 183 -2.26 4.68 9.63
N GLY A 184 -1.62 5.75 9.14
CA GLY A 184 -0.55 6.45 9.84
C GLY A 184 -1.00 6.97 11.21
N PHE A 185 -2.19 7.58 11.30
CA PHE A 185 -2.77 8.00 12.59
C PHE A 185 -3.14 6.81 13.48
N LEU A 186 -3.66 5.71 12.92
CA LEU A 186 -3.91 4.49 13.69
C LEU A 186 -2.61 3.94 14.26
N MET A 187 -1.55 3.90 13.47
CA MET A 187 -0.22 3.49 13.94
C MET A 187 0.32 4.42 15.04
N TRP A 188 0.10 5.73 14.92
CA TRP A 188 0.46 6.67 15.98
C TRP A 188 -0.22 6.34 17.32
N LEU A 189 -1.50 5.94 17.28
CA LEU A 189 -2.24 5.56 18.49
C LEU A 189 -1.76 4.25 19.13
N ILE A 190 -1.32 3.29 18.33
CA ILE A 190 -0.91 1.95 18.79
C ILE A 190 0.61 1.74 18.75
N TRP A 191 1.40 2.83 18.61
CA TRP A 191 2.85 2.76 18.45
C TRP A 191 3.51 2.07 19.65
N PHE A 192 4.11 0.91 19.43
CA PHE A 192 4.78 0.16 20.48
C PHE A 192 6.09 0.81 20.88
N SER A 193 6.37 0.83 22.18
CA SER A 193 7.61 1.33 22.72
C SER A 193 8.80 0.43 22.36
N GLN A 194 10.01 0.95 22.53
CA GLN A 194 11.24 0.19 22.31
C GLN A 194 11.29 -1.09 23.16
N SER A 195 10.90 -1.02 24.44
CA SER A 195 10.89 -2.16 25.35
C SER A 195 9.88 -3.25 24.93
N THR A 196 8.66 -2.84 24.51
CA THR A 196 7.65 -3.77 24.02
C THR A 196 8.10 -4.44 22.72
N SER A 197 8.68 -3.67 21.79
CA SER A 197 9.17 -4.19 20.51
C SER A 197 10.33 -5.17 20.72
N ALA A 198 11.24 -4.87 21.63
CA ALA A 198 12.32 -5.76 22.01
C ALA A 198 11.78 -7.07 22.62
N SER A 199 10.79 -7.02 23.51
CA SER A 199 10.16 -8.21 24.08
C SER A 199 9.52 -9.09 22.99
N ILE A 200 8.83 -8.48 22.02
CA ILE A 200 8.20 -9.23 20.91
C ILE A 200 9.27 -9.95 20.07
N LEU A 201 10.31 -9.24 19.64
CA LEU A 201 11.36 -9.83 18.81
C LEU A 201 12.11 -10.95 19.55
N ASN A 202 12.44 -10.74 20.82
CA ASN A 202 13.15 -11.76 21.60
C ASN A 202 12.31 -13.02 21.83
N THR A 203 11.00 -12.87 22.02
CA THR A 203 10.09 -14.02 22.12
C THR A 203 10.02 -14.80 20.78
N LEU A 204 10.13 -14.10 19.64
CA LEU A 204 10.08 -14.73 18.32
C LEU A 204 11.41 -15.38 17.91
N THR A 205 12.54 -14.87 18.41
CA THR A 205 13.89 -15.35 18.03
C THR A 205 14.48 -16.34 19.02
N ASP A 206 13.76 -16.70 20.12
CA ASP A 206 14.27 -17.52 21.23
C ASP A 206 15.61 -17.00 21.84
N GLU A 207 16.04 -15.80 21.50
CA GLU A 207 17.18 -15.15 22.14
C GLU A 207 16.75 -14.70 23.55
N LYS A 208 17.18 -15.46 24.55
CA LYS A 208 17.07 -15.02 25.94
C LYS A 208 17.89 -13.74 26.11
N ILE A 209 17.19 -12.62 26.29
CA ILE A 209 17.85 -11.40 26.75
C ILE A 209 18.22 -11.61 28.22
N ASP A 210 19.45 -11.68 28.45
CA ASP A 210 20.24 -11.76 29.66
C ASP A 210 20.88 -13.14 29.87
N GLY A 211 22.21 -13.18 29.73
CA GLY A 211 23.20 -13.91 30.51
C GLY A 211 22.78 -15.18 31.25
N GLY A 212 21.79 -15.92 30.77
CA GLY A 212 21.50 -17.25 31.30
C GLY A 212 22.64 -18.16 30.83
N GLU A 213 23.59 -18.43 31.75
CA GLU A 213 24.61 -19.43 31.59
C GLU A 213 23.97 -20.72 31.02
N TYR A 214 24.49 -21.17 29.87
CA TYR A 214 24.20 -22.51 29.41
C TYR A 214 24.82 -23.47 30.44
N HIS A 215 24.02 -24.01 31.34
CA HIS A 215 24.42 -25.21 32.05
C HIS A 215 24.37 -26.37 31.06
N VAL A 216 25.54 -26.77 30.61
CA VAL A 216 25.78 -28.03 29.90
C VAL A 216 25.61 -29.17 30.88
#